data_4be71c74b619c7f929db39cc525f67f2
#
_entry.id   4be71c74b619c7f929db39cc525f67f2
#
_cell.length_a   1.000
_cell.length_b   1.000
_cell.length_c   1.000
_cell.angle_alpha   90.00
_cell.angle_beta   90.00
_cell.angle_gamma   90.00
#
_symmetry.space_group_name_H-M   'P 1'
#
loop_
_entity.id
_entity.type
_entity.pdbx_description
1 polymer ?
#
loop_
_entity_poly.entity_id
_entity_poly.type
_entity_poly.pdbx_seq_one_letter_code
_entity_poly.pdbx_strand_id
1 'polypeptide(L)'
;MDWKSIYQSKRMTVNEAIALIHNGDKVVTGFACGEPLGIERALVEQYRNFQDVEIISMLTLGDCPWTKPEMAGHFHLNCLFASAGNRNAIANGTCDFTTCHFYEIPDLLENYVCPDVAVVMVSPPDEHGYVSFGTTVDYTKGVCGVAKTVIAQVNSYMPRIFGNSIRHVREFDAFVEINEPLPQVPSAEISQVELQIGKNCADLIHDGDCLQLGIGGIPNAVCAQLWNKKDLGLHSELVGDGVVDLLEAGVINNAKKQIHRGRTVIGAALGTDKLNAYINNNPSVEMHPINYVNNPSVIAKNDNVVSINSCLQVDLLGQVVADTVGLNQFSAVGGQVDFVRGATMSRGGRSIIAMPSTAKRGHLSRIVPIITEGSAITTPRNDVNYVVTEYGVAQLKGKTLKERARALIKICHPKFRPKLALEYRHRFKEDPFPREEIGDYIKEVREEVYKTAVSIIGG
;
A
#
# COMPACT_ATOMS: atom_id res chain seq x y z
N MET A 1 -36.77 -19.29 5.14
CA MET A 1 -36.51 -18.42 6.33
C MET A 1 -36.20 -17.03 5.80
N ASP A 2 -36.80 -15.98 6.37
CA ASP A 2 -36.46 -14.62 5.98
C ASP A 2 -35.03 -14.28 6.52
N TRP A 3 -34.43 -13.26 5.97
CA TRP A 3 -33.06 -12.92 6.31
C TRP A 3 -32.90 -12.49 7.80
N LYS A 4 -33.93 -11.89 8.42
CA LYS A 4 -33.91 -11.50 9.83
C LYS A 4 -33.83 -12.71 10.74
N SER A 5 -34.63 -13.74 10.45
CA SER A 5 -34.57 -15.01 11.17
C SER A 5 -33.22 -15.71 11.02
N ILE A 6 -32.63 -15.68 9.80
CA ILE A 6 -31.28 -16.21 9.56
C ILE A 6 -30.25 -15.44 10.39
N TYR A 7 -30.26 -14.10 10.34
CA TYR A 7 -29.34 -13.26 11.08
C TYR A 7 -29.43 -13.51 12.57
N GLN A 8 -30.65 -13.52 13.12
CA GLN A 8 -30.88 -13.76 14.56
C GLN A 8 -30.40 -15.16 14.99
N SER A 9 -30.59 -16.19 14.18
CA SER A 9 -30.15 -17.55 14.51
C SER A 9 -28.63 -17.71 14.53
N LYS A 10 -27.88 -16.78 13.89
CA LYS A 10 -26.42 -16.79 13.81
C LYS A 10 -25.77 -15.73 14.73
N ARG A 11 -26.58 -14.88 15.38
CA ARG A 11 -26.06 -13.96 16.40
C ARG A 11 -25.61 -14.74 17.63
N MET A 12 -24.45 -14.38 18.13
CA MET A 12 -23.88 -14.99 19.31
C MET A 12 -22.99 -14.00 20.07
N THR A 13 -22.64 -14.33 21.28
CA THR A 13 -21.64 -13.59 22.04
C THR A 13 -20.25 -13.78 21.42
N VAL A 14 -19.32 -12.89 21.76
CA VAL A 14 -17.95 -13.02 21.28
C VAL A 14 -17.30 -14.34 21.74
N ASN A 15 -17.63 -14.80 22.96
CA ASN A 15 -17.10 -16.05 23.51
C ASN A 15 -17.61 -17.28 22.74
N GLU A 16 -18.88 -17.29 22.35
CA GLU A 16 -19.45 -18.35 21.52
C GLU A 16 -18.83 -18.35 20.12
N ALA A 17 -18.61 -17.17 19.55
CA ALA A 17 -18.05 -17.03 18.22
C ALA A 17 -16.58 -17.52 18.16
N ILE A 18 -15.74 -17.12 19.12
CA ILE A 18 -14.34 -17.56 19.17
C ILE A 18 -14.21 -19.06 19.47
N ALA A 19 -15.21 -19.68 20.11
CA ALA A 19 -15.25 -21.13 20.34
C ALA A 19 -15.45 -21.95 19.05
N LEU A 20 -15.78 -21.31 17.92
CA LEU A 20 -15.81 -21.92 16.59
C LEU A 20 -14.41 -22.09 15.99
N ILE A 21 -13.39 -21.49 16.60
CA ILE A 21 -11.98 -21.64 16.21
C ILE A 21 -11.38 -22.79 16.99
N HIS A 22 -10.78 -23.75 16.30
CA HIS A 22 -10.21 -24.95 16.90
C HIS A 22 -8.68 -24.89 16.90
N ASN A 23 -8.08 -25.75 17.73
CA ASN A 23 -6.63 -25.93 17.73
C ASN A 23 -6.12 -26.36 16.36
N GLY A 24 -5.06 -25.73 15.90
CA GLY A 24 -4.46 -25.98 14.58
C GLY A 24 -5.16 -25.30 13.40
N ASP A 25 -6.24 -24.55 13.63
CA ASP A 25 -6.93 -23.82 12.54
C ASP A 25 -6.05 -22.71 11.97
N LYS A 26 -6.22 -22.46 10.67
CA LYS A 26 -5.72 -21.28 9.96
C LYS A 26 -6.81 -20.23 9.93
N VAL A 27 -6.56 -19.12 10.60
CA VAL A 27 -7.50 -18.01 10.77
C VAL A 27 -7.02 -16.81 9.96
N VAL A 28 -7.78 -16.41 8.95
CA VAL A 28 -7.51 -15.17 8.21
C VAL A 28 -8.33 -14.04 8.81
N THR A 29 -7.67 -12.95 9.18
CA THR A 29 -8.34 -11.76 9.74
C THR A 29 -8.49 -10.64 8.72
N GLY A 30 -9.36 -9.67 9.04
CA GLY A 30 -9.57 -8.46 8.26
C GLY A 30 -8.30 -7.61 8.11
N PHE A 31 -8.39 -6.54 7.34
CA PHE A 31 -7.27 -5.71 6.90
C PHE A 31 -7.40 -4.29 7.46
N ALA A 32 -6.35 -3.75 8.05
CA ALA A 32 -6.19 -2.35 8.41
C ALA A 32 -7.42 -1.73 9.13
N CYS A 33 -8.12 -0.77 8.51
CA CYS A 33 -9.32 -0.14 9.11
C CYS A 33 -10.52 -1.10 9.21
N GLY A 34 -10.48 -2.27 8.59
CA GLY A 34 -11.49 -3.32 8.66
C GLY A 34 -11.08 -4.51 9.55
N GLU A 35 -10.04 -4.37 10.39
CA GLU A 35 -9.68 -5.41 11.37
C GLU A 35 -10.80 -5.61 12.39
N PRO A 36 -11.19 -6.85 12.68
CA PRO A 36 -12.25 -7.18 13.66
C PRO A 36 -11.70 -7.14 15.09
N LEU A 37 -11.24 -5.95 15.52
CA LEU A 37 -10.49 -5.76 16.76
C LEU A 37 -11.20 -6.27 18.01
N GLY A 38 -12.55 -6.23 18.06
CA GLY A 38 -13.32 -6.73 19.18
C GLY A 38 -13.21 -8.25 19.34
N ILE A 39 -13.24 -8.98 18.24
CA ILE A 39 -13.05 -10.44 18.23
C ILE A 39 -11.58 -10.78 18.51
N GLU A 40 -10.63 -10.06 17.92
CA GLU A 40 -9.21 -10.28 18.14
C GLU A 40 -8.81 -10.06 19.61
N ARG A 41 -9.35 -9.03 20.27
CA ARG A 41 -9.15 -8.84 21.73
C ARG A 41 -9.64 -10.03 22.54
N ALA A 42 -10.81 -10.60 22.21
CA ALA A 42 -11.34 -11.76 22.92
C ALA A 42 -10.46 -13.01 22.72
N LEU A 43 -9.90 -13.21 21.52
CA LEU A 43 -8.93 -14.29 21.26
C LEU A 43 -7.67 -14.10 22.13
N VAL A 44 -7.15 -12.87 22.18
CA VAL A 44 -5.96 -12.53 22.99
C VAL A 44 -6.23 -12.72 24.49
N GLU A 45 -7.38 -12.28 25.00
CA GLU A 45 -7.76 -12.45 26.41
C GLU A 45 -7.90 -13.92 26.81
N GLN A 46 -8.33 -14.75 25.88
CA GLN A 46 -8.57 -16.18 26.10
C GLN A 46 -7.51 -17.09 25.46
N TYR A 47 -6.34 -16.56 25.16
CA TYR A 47 -5.30 -17.27 24.40
C TYR A 47 -4.96 -18.69 24.89
N ARG A 48 -5.07 -18.92 26.21
CA ARG A 48 -4.79 -20.23 26.84
C ARG A 48 -5.75 -21.36 26.43
N ASN A 49 -6.90 -20.99 25.84
CA ASN A 49 -7.89 -21.96 25.33
C ASN A 49 -7.52 -22.48 23.94
N PHE A 50 -6.51 -21.89 23.29
CA PHE A 50 -6.10 -22.20 21.92
C PHE A 50 -4.70 -22.80 21.90
N GLN A 51 -4.44 -23.65 20.89
CA GLN A 51 -3.16 -24.29 20.67
C GLN A 51 -2.87 -24.38 19.17
N ASP A 52 -1.68 -23.93 18.76
CA ASP A 52 -1.17 -24.00 17.39
C ASP A 52 -2.08 -23.37 16.33
N VAL A 53 -2.80 -22.29 16.67
CA VAL A 53 -3.64 -21.54 15.72
C VAL A 53 -2.76 -20.59 14.90
N GLU A 54 -2.82 -20.72 13.57
CA GLU A 54 -2.12 -19.81 12.66
C GLU A 54 -3.00 -18.60 12.33
N ILE A 55 -2.57 -17.42 12.74
CA ILE A 55 -3.20 -16.14 12.36
C ILE A 55 -2.55 -15.63 11.08
N ILE A 56 -3.34 -15.38 10.05
CA ILE A 56 -2.89 -14.86 8.76
C ILE A 56 -3.51 -13.48 8.57
N SER A 57 -2.67 -12.47 8.48
CA SER A 57 -3.11 -11.07 8.30
C SER A 57 -2.20 -10.33 7.33
N MET A 58 -2.70 -9.28 6.69
CA MET A 58 -1.88 -8.41 5.87
C MET A 58 -1.35 -7.23 6.70
N LEU A 59 -2.06 -6.12 6.77
CA LEU A 59 -1.63 -4.94 7.51
C LEU A 59 -2.47 -4.77 8.76
N THR A 60 -1.82 -4.89 9.91
CA THR A 60 -2.36 -4.56 11.22
C THR A 60 -1.98 -3.13 11.58
N LEU A 61 -2.95 -2.29 11.96
CA LEU A 61 -2.72 -0.88 12.34
C LEU A 61 -2.35 -0.69 13.81
N GLY A 62 -2.65 -1.64 14.67
CA GLY A 62 -2.38 -1.59 16.10
C GLY A 62 -1.12 -2.36 16.52
N ASP A 63 -1.05 -2.59 17.84
CA ASP A 63 -0.14 -3.57 18.42
C ASP A 63 -0.48 -4.93 17.82
N CYS A 64 0.51 -5.63 17.35
CA CYS A 64 0.34 -6.97 16.80
C CYS A 64 0.46 -7.99 17.96
N PRO A 65 -0.64 -8.30 18.67
CA PRO A 65 -0.58 -9.05 19.94
C PRO A 65 -0.07 -10.47 19.77
N TRP A 66 -0.26 -11.04 18.59
CA TRP A 66 0.16 -12.38 18.20
C TRP A 66 1.67 -12.62 18.30
N THR A 67 2.47 -11.53 18.28
CA THR A 67 3.95 -11.58 18.35
C THR A 67 4.50 -11.54 19.77
N LYS A 68 3.64 -11.41 20.78
CA LYS A 68 4.05 -11.35 22.18
C LYS A 68 4.50 -12.72 22.68
N PRO A 69 5.50 -12.79 23.58
CA PRO A 69 6.04 -14.07 24.07
C PRO A 69 5.01 -15.01 24.67
N GLU A 70 4.00 -14.47 25.36
CA GLU A 70 2.93 -15.26 25.98
C GLU A 70 2.01 -15.97 24.99
N MET A 71 2.03 -15.55 23.72
CA MET A 71 1.25 -16.20 22.66
C MET A 71 1.93 -17.43 22.06
N ALA A 72 3.20 -17.64 22.37
CA ALA A 72 3.96 -18.77 21.83
C ALA A 72 3.31 -20.12 22.17
N GLY A 73 3.10 -20.97 21.16
CA GLY A 73 2.41 -22.24 21.26
C GLY A 73 0.87 -22.16 21.27
N HIS A 74 0.32 -20.95 21.39
CA HIS A 74 -1.12 -20.69 21.30
C HIS A 74 -1.48 -20.15 19.92
N PHE A 75 -0.81 -19.06 19.52
CA PHE A 75 -0.97 -18.44 18.21
C PHE A 75 0.38 -18.28 17.51
N HIS A 76 0.37 -18.48 16.21
CA HIS A 76 1.50 -18.21 15.34
C HIS A 76 1.06 -17.21 14.26
N LEU A 77 1.79 -16.10 14.11
CA LEU A 77 1.49 -15.12 13.08
C LEU A 77 2.24 -15.43 11.78
N ASN A 78 1.51 -15.55 10.70
CA ASN A 78 2.02 -15.50 9.33
C ASN A 78 1.50 -14.24 8.64
N CYS A 79 2.35 -13.23 8.48
CA CYS A 79 1.92 -11.96 7.91
C CYS A 79 2.24 -11.88 6.41
N LEU A 80 1.37 -11.16 5.69
CA LEU A 80 1.54 -10.87 4.27
C LEU A 80 2.11 -9.46 4.04
N PHE A 81 2.28 -8.69 5.13
CA PHE A 81 2.84 -7.34 5.11
C PHE A 81 3.59 -7.06 6.42
N ALA A 82 4.88 -6.66 6.31
CA ALA A 82 5.65 -6.26 7.47
C ALA A 82 5.32 -4.81 7.87
N SER A 83 4.81 -4.63 9.09
CA SER A 83 4.45 -3.35 9.68
C SER A 83 5.32 -3.03 10.91
N ALA A 84 5.14 -1.87 11.50
CA ALA A 84 5.86 -1.50 12.72
C ALA A 84 5.64 -2.51 13.86
N GLY A 85 4.45 -3.11 13.94
CA GLY A 85 4.08 -4.05 15.01
C GLY A 85 4.72 -5.44 14.88
N ASN A 86 5.11 -5.86 13.67
CA ASN A 86 5.59 -7.24 13.45
C ASN A 86 7.03 -7.35 12.89
N ARG A 87 7.66 -6.26 12.43
CA ARG A 87 9.04 -6.30 11.85
C ARG A 87 10.07 -6.96 12.74
N ASN A 88 10.04 -6.66 14.04
CA ASN A 88 10.97 -7.24 14.99
C ASN A 88 10.72 -8.76 15.15
N ALA A 89 9.46 -9.18 15.16
CA ALA A 89 9.09 -10.59 15.26
C ALA A 89 9.55 -11.37 14.01
N ILE A 90 9.38 -10.80 12.80
CA ILE A 90 9.90 -11.38 11.56
C ILE A 90 11.44 -11.51 11.63
N ALA A 91 12.13 -10.44 12.02
CA ALA A 91 13.59 -10.43 12.11
C ALA A 91 14.15 -11.43 13.13
N ASN A 92 13.39 -11.72 14.19
CA ASN A 92 13.75 -12.67 15.26
C ASN A 92 13.26 -14.10 14.99
N GLY A 93 12.51 -14.35 13.89
CA GLY A 93 11.98 -15.65 13.54
C GLY A 93 10.80 -16.13 14.42
N THR A 94 10.10 -15.19 15.09
CA THR A 94 8.89 -15.50 15.90
C THR A 94 7.59 -15.17 15.16
N CYS A 95 7.69 -14.72 13.91
CA CYS A 95 6.60 -14.46 13.00
C CYS A 95 7.04 -14.86 11.59
N ASP A 96 6.19 -15.55 10.87
CA ASP A 96 6.44 -15.89 9.48
C ASP A 96 6.00 -14.74 8.54
N PHE A 97 6.59 -14.74 7.36
CA PHE A 97 6.26 -13.79 6.30
C PHE A 97 6.06 -14.52 4.97
N THR A 98 4.84 -14.49 4.45
CA THR A 98 4.51 -15.05 3.15
C THR A 98 4.50 -13.94 2.10
N THR A 99 5.34 -14.08 1.06
CA THR A 99 5.46 -13.10 -0.03
C THR A 99 4.52 -13.45 -1.18
N CYS A 100 3.80 -12.44 -1.68
CA CYS A 100 2.95 -12.52 -2.89
C CYS A 100 2.70 -11.13 -3.46
N HIS A 101 2.27 -11.05 -4.72
CA HIS A 101 1.66 -9.82 -5.24
C HIS A 101 0.27 -9.63 -4.63
N PHE A 102 -0.13 -8.38 -4.39
CA PHE A 102 -1.37 -8.14 -3.68
C PHE A 102 -2.60 -8.67 -4.45
N TYR A 103 -2.63 -8.54 -5.77
CA TYR A 103 -3.73 -9.07 -6.57
C TYR A 103 -3.86 -10.60 -6.53
N GLU A 104 -2.79 -11.30 -6.13
CA GLU A 104 -2.74 -12.77 -6.03
C GLU A 104 -3.22 -13.30 -4.68
N ILE A 105 -3.40 -12.44 -3.66
CA ILE A 105 -3.81 -12.89 -2.31
C ILE A 105 -5.08 -13.76 -2.32
N PRO A 106 -6.17 -13.42 -3.04
CA PRO A 106 -7.33 -14.30 -3.10
C PRO A 106 -7.01 -15.70 -3.63
N ASP A 107 -6.19 -15.81 -4.67
CA ASP A 107 -5.72 -17.10 -5.21
C ASP A 107 -4.81 -17.85 -4.21
N LEU A 108 -3.90 -17.13 -3.55
CA LEU A 108 -3.05 -17.66 -2.49
C LEU A 108 -3.91 -18.26 -1.36
N LEU A 109 -4.93 -17.55 -0.92
CA LEU A 109 -5.81 -18.02 0.15
C LEU A 109 -6.64 -19.23 -0.27
N GLU A 110 -7.15 -19.24 -1.51
CA GLU A 110 -8.00 -20.31 -2.02
C GLU A 110 -7.20 -21.60 -2.29
N ASN A 111 -6.03 -21.50 -2.93
CA ASN A 111 -5.34 -22.65 -3.51
C ASN A 111 -4.13 -23.14 -2.72
N TYR A 112 -3.56 -22.30 -1.83
CA TYR A 112 -2.32 -22.63 -1.11
C TYR A 112 -2.48 -22.60 0.41
N VAL A 113 -3.16 -21.59 0.95
CA VAL A 113 -3.39 -21.45 2.40
C VAL A 113 -4.55 -22.32 2.85
N CYS A 114 -5.68 -22.29 2.14
CA CYS A 114 -6.91 -23.02 2.43
C CYS A 114 -7.40 -22.76 3.88
N PRO A 115 -7.82 -21.52 4.23
CA PRO A 115 -8.12 -21.16 5.61
C PRO A 115 -9.32 -21.92 6.17
N ASP A 116 -9.24 -22.25 7.45
CA ASP A 116 -10.34 -22.88 8.19
C ASP A 116 -11.37 -21.82 8.59
N VAL A 117 -10.91 -20.66 9.08
CA VAL A 117 -11.77 -19.60 9.60
C VAL A 117 -11.41 -18.26 8.96
N ALA A 118 -12.43 -17.50 8.57
CA ALA A 118 -12.34 -16.08 8.25
C ALA A 118 -12.99 -15.25 9.36
N VAL A 119 -12.25 -14.28 9.91
CA VAL A 119 -12.77 -13.33 10.91
C VAL A 119 -12.72 -11.94 10.30
N VAL A 120 -13.89 -11.35 10.04
CA VAL A 120 -14.03 -10.12 9.26
C VAL A 120 -14.89 -9.08 9.97
N MET A 121 -14.77 -7.81 9.60
CA MET A 121 -15.67 -6.75 10.06
C MET A 121 -16.61 -6.32 8.94
N VAL A 122 -17.88 -6.11 9.27
CA VAL A 122 -18.93 -5.71 8.32
C VAL A 122 -19.88 -4.67 8.92
N SER A 123 -20.61 -3.95 8.05
CA SER A 123 -21.70 -3.08 8.47
C SER A 123 -22.90 -3.91 9.00
N PRO A 124 -23.84 -3.29 9.72
CA PRO A 124 -25.14 -3.90 9.95
C PRO A 124 -25.82 -4.31 8.63
N PRO A 125 -26.67 -5.37 8.62
CA PRO A 125 -27.41 -5.75 7.42
C PRO A 125 -28.42 -4.66 7.04
N ASP A 126 -28.62 -4.49 5.73
CA ASP A 126 -29.64 -3.61 5.17
C ASP A 126 -31.04 -4.26 5.21
N GLU A 127 -32.02 -3.56 4.63
CA GLU A 127 -33.42 -4.02 4.54
C GLU A 127 -33.61 -5.34 3.76
N HIS A 128 -32.59 -5.75 2.98
CA HIS A 128 -32.57 -6.98 2.19
C HIS A 128 -31.64 -8.06 2.79
N GLY A 129 -30.98 -7.80 3.92
CA GLY A 129 -30.09 -8.74 4.60
C GLY A 129 -28.66 -8.75 4.02
N TYR A 130 -28.23 -7.70 3.33
CA TYR A 130 -26.84 -7.57 2.88
C TYR A 130 -26.03 -6.71 3.84
N VAL A 131 -24.85 -7.17 4.21
CA VAL A 131 -23.82 -6.45 4.93
C VAL A 131 -22.78 -5.92 3.94
N SER A 132 -22.10 -4.81 4.30
CA SER A 132 -21.00 -4.26 3.52
C SER A 132 -19.67 -4.53 4.24
N PHE A 133 -18.62 -4.89 3.49
CA PHE A 133 -17.25 -4.96 4.02
C PHE A 133 -16.64 -3.58 4.26
N GLY A 134 -17.35 -2.53 3.88
CA GLY A 134 -17.00 -1.14 4.23
C GLY A 134 -15.64 -0.73 3.71
N THR A 135 -14.74 -0.36 4.63
CA THR A 135 -13.44 0.22 4.30
C THR A 135 -12.45 -0.73 3.63
N THR A 136 -12.68 -2.06 3.71
CA THR A 136 -11.72 -3.06 3.22
C THR A 136 -12.43 -4.24 2.57
N VAL A 137 -12.52 -4.21 1.25
CA VAL A 137 -13.08 -5.31 0.45
C VAL A 137 -12.00 -6.26 -0.03
N ASP A 138 -10.86 -5.72 -0.41
CA ASP A 138 -9.60 -6.33 -0.81
C ASP A 138 -9.62 -7.87 -0.95
N TYR A 139 -8.90 -8.61 -0.10
CA TYR A 139 -9.00 -10.08 0.02
C TYR A 139 -10.09 -10.50 1.02
N THR A 140 -10.57 -9.56 1.87
CA THR A 140 -11.47 -9.83 2.99
C THR A 140 -12.79 -10.45 2.52
N LYS A 141 -13.36 -9.91 1.42
CA LYS A 141 -14.54 -10.53 0.83
C LYS A 141 -14.26 -11.89 0.20
N GLY A 142 -13.09 -12.02 -0.46
CA GLY A 142 -12.68 -13.26 -1.13
C GLY A 142 -12.54 -14.42 -0.16
N VAL A 143 -11.86 -14.20 0.96
CA VAL A 143 -11.62 -15.23 1.97
C VAL A 143 -12.91 -15.80 2.55
N CYS A 144 -13.97 -14.99 2.69
CA CYS A 144 -15.28 -15.47 3.11
C CYS A 144 -15.93 -16.48 2.13
N GLY A 145 -15.42 -16.59 0.92
CA GLY A 145 -15.89 -17.57 -0.07
C GLY A 145 -15.18 -18.91 0.01
N VAL A 146 -14.03 -18.97 0.66
CA VAL A 146 -13.15 -20.15 0.68
C VAL A 146 -12.94 -20.74 2.07
N ALA A 147 -13.07 -19.93 3.14
CA ALA A 147 -13.01 -20.40 4.52
C ALA A 147 -14.19 -21.34 4.84
N LYS A 148 -13.93 -22.34 5.70
CA LYS A 148 -14.95 -23.28 6.17
C LYS A 148 -15.93 -22.64 7.13
N THR A 149 -15.46 -21.68 7.95
CA THR A 149 -16.26 -20.94 8.93
C THR A 149 -16.02 -19.45 8.74
N VAL A 150 -17.09 -18.65 8.69
CA VAL A 150 -17.03 -17.19 8.51
C VAL A 150 -17.68 -16.49 9.68
N ILE A 151 -16.86 -15.80 10.48
CA ILE A 151 -17.25 -15.05 11.67
C ILE A 151 -17.20 -13.56 11.35
N ALA A 152 -18.29 -12.84 11.53
CA ALA A 152 -18.35 -11.40 11.27
C ALA A 152 -18.56 -10.57 12.54
N GLN A 153 -17.65 -9.64 12.80
CA GLN A 153 -17.91 -8.52 13.70
C GLN A 153 -18.80 -7.50 12.97
N VAL A 154 -20.01 -7.31 13.48
CA VAL A 154 -20.93 -6.30 12.96
C VAL A 154 -20.69 -4.99 13.69
N ASN A 155 -20.34 -3.94 12.93
CA ASN A 155 -19.99 -2.63 13.48
C ASN A 155 -20.75 -1.52 12.75
N SER A 156 -21.54 -0.74 13.49
CA SER A 156 -22.33 0.37 12.93
C SER A 156 -21.49 1.55 12.42
N TYR A 157 -20.22 1.62 12.80
CA TYR A 157 -19.27 2.60 12.24
C TYR A 157 -18.76 2.23 10.85
N MET A 158 -18.95 0.98 10.40
CA MET A 158 -18.52 0.51 9.10
C MET A 158 -19.39 1.13 8.00
N PRO A 159 -18.82 1.90 7.05
CA PRO A 159 -19.59 2.52 5.98
C PRO A 159 -20.15 1.48 5.01
N ARG A 160 -21.26 1.81 4.36
CA ARG A 160 -21.78 1.03 3.24
C ARG A 160 -21.21 1.57 1.94
N ILE A 161 -20.64 0.71 1.13
CA ILE A 161 -19.98 1.10 -0.10
C ILE A 161 -20.57 0.32 -1.28
N PHE A 162 -20.63 0.97 -2.45
CA PHE A 162 -21.07 0.35 -3.70
C PHE A 162 -19.96 -0.50 -4.35
N GLY A 163 -20.30 -1.19 -5.41
CA GLY A 163 -19.42 -2.10 -6.12
C GLY A 163 -19.60 -3.55 -5.68
N ASN A 164 -18.51 -4.34 -5.75
CA ASN A 164 -18.54 -5.74 -5.32
C ASN A 164 -18.14 -5.86 -3.84
N SER A 165 -18.85 -5.15 -2.96
CA SER A 165 -18.47 -4.88 -1.56
C SER A 165 -19.45 -5.46 -0.53
N ILE A 166 -20.50 -6.14 -0.96
CA ILE A 166 -21.58 -6.65 -0.10
C ILE A 166 -21.66 -8.17 -0.14
N ARG A 167 -22.24 -8.74 0.94
CA ARG A 167 -22.55 -10.17 1.04
C ARG A 167 -23.82 -10.38 1.86
N HIS A 168 -24.60 -11.41 1.53
CA HIS A 168 -25.84 -11.68 2.22
C HIS A 168 -25.59 -12.43 3.54
N VAL A 169 -26.36 -12.15 4.60
CA VAL A 169 -26.23 -12.78 5.93
C VAL A 169 -26.29 -14.32 5.92
N ARG A 170 -26.89 -14.93 4.90
CA ARG A 170 -26.91 -16.39 4.77
C ARG A 170 -25.54 -17.02 4.62
N GLU A 171 -24.57 -16.26 4.13
CA GLU A 171 -23.24 -16.70 3.73
C GLU A 171 -22.20 -16.57 4.86
N PHE A 172 -22.63 -16.27 6.08
CA PHE A 172 -21.83 -16.22 7.29
C PHE A 172 -22.30 -17.31 8.26
N ASP A 173 -21.43 -17.72 9.18
CA ASP A 173 -21.74 -18.72 10.19
C ASP A 173 -22.03 -18.09 11.56
N ALA A 174 -21.39 -16.96 11.86
CA ALA A 174 -21.55 -16.24 13.13
C ALA A 174 -21.54 -14.72 12.95
N PHE A 175 -22.37 -14.03 13.75
CA PHE A 175 -22.38 -12.57 13.88
C PHE A 175 -22.17 -12.17 15.32
N VAL A 176 -21.21 -11.27 15.55
CA VAL A 176 -20.95 -10.65 16.86
C VAL A 176 -21.12 -9.16 16.72
N GLU A 177 -22.11 -8.58 17.40
CA GLU A 177 -22.37 -7.13 17.35
C GLU A 177 -21.45 -6.41 18.34
N ILE A 178 -20.42 -5.74 17.81
CA ILE A 178 -19.48 -4.90 18.57
C ILE A 178 -19.35 -3.58 17.84
N ASN A 179 -19.91 -2.52 18.43
CA ASN A 179 -19.87 -1.17 17.91
C ASN A 179 -18.73 -0.39 18.55
N GLU A 180 -17.72 -0.07 17.75
CA GLU A 180 -16.56 0.70 18.16
C GLU A 180 -16.04 1.57 17.00
N PRO A 181 -15.41 2.72 17.28
CA PRO A 181 -14.80 3.54 16.25
C PRO A 181 -13.80 2.73 15.42
N LEU A 182 -13.79 2.95 14.10
CA LEU A 182 -12.83 2.29 13.21
C LEU A 182 -11.42 2.82 13.47
N PRO A 183 -10.39 1.98 13.31
CA PRO A 183 -9.02 2.47 13.26
C PRO A 183 -8.86 3.56 12.21
N GLN A 184 -8.14 4.63 12.55
CA GLN A 184 -7.94 5.77 11.66
C GLN A 184 -6.48 5.88 11.22
N VAL A 185 -6.29 6.31 9.98
CA VAL A 185 -4.98 6.62 9.41
C VAL A 185 -4.95 8.11 9.04
N PRO A 186 -4.59 8.99 10.00
CA PRO A 186 -4.54 10.42 9.73
C PRO A 186 -3.46 10.76 8.71
N SER A 187 -3.71 11.82 7.93
CA SER A 187 -2.72 12.34 6.99
C SER A 187 -1.49 12.87 7.75
N ALA A 188 -0.31 12.43 7.36
CA ALA A 188 0.94 12.97 7.89
C ALA A 188 1.18 14.41 7.39
N GLU A 189 1.88 15.21 8.19
CA GLU A 189 2.38 16.51 7.74
C GLU A 189 3.33 16.34 6.55
N ILE A 190 3.17 17.20 5.55
CA ILE A 190 3.95 17.13 4.31
C ILE A 190 5.23 17.96 4.50
N SER A 191 6.38 17.32 4.40
CA SER A 191 7.67 18.00 4.44
C SER A 191 7.96 18.80 3.15
N GLN A 192 8.90 19.76 3.20
CA GLN A 192 9.34 20.52 2.02
C GLN A 192 9.92 19.62 0.91
N VAL A 193 10.62 18.54 1.30
CA VAL A 193 11.13 17.53 0.38
C VAL A 193 9.99 16.83 -0.34
N GLU A 194 8.97 16.41 0.39
CA GLU A 194 7.79 15.75 -0.19
C GLU A 194 6.98 16.71 -1.07
N LEU A 195 6.84 17.98 -0.70
CA LEU A 195 6.20 19.00 -1.55
C LEU A 195 6.91 19.14 -2.90
N GLN A 196 8.26 19.17 -2.91
CA GLN A 196 9.02 19.24 -4.15
C GLN A 196 8.89 17.97 -4.99
N ILE A 197 8.90 16.79 -4.34
CA ILE A 197 8.62 15.51 -5.02
C ILE A 197 7.20 15.51 -5.61
N GLY A 198 6.22 15.95 -4.84
CA GLY A 198 4.83 16.07 -5.27
C GLY A 198 4.68 16.95 -6.50
N LYS A 199 5.37 18.09 -6.54
CA LYS A 199 5.42 18.98 -7.71
C LYS A 199 6.03 18.27 -8.92
N ASN A 200 7.17 17.65 -8.76
CA ASN A 200 7.86 16.93 -9.85
C ASN A 200 7.01 15.76 -10.39
N CYS A 201 6.23 15.08 -9.54
CA CYS A 201 5.26 14.06 -9.96
C CYS A 201 4.07 14.69 -10.70
N ALA A 202 3.51 15.80 -10.19
CA ALA A 202 2.38 16.49 -10.81
C ALA A 202 2.70 17.04 -12.21
N ASP A 203 3.95 17.40 -12.49
CA ASP A 203 4.41 17.79 -13.83
C ASP A 203 4.33 16.63 -14.84
N LEU A 204 4.29 15.38 -14.38
CA LEU A 204 4.09 14.19 -15.21
C LEU A 204 2.61 13.79 -15.35
N ILE A 205 1.69 14.48 -14.67
CA ILE A 205 0.24 14.22 -14.72
C ILE A 205 -0.42 15.22 -15.66
N HIS A 206 -1.26 14.72 -16.56
CA HIS A 206 -2.00 15.53 -17.53
C HIS A 206 -3.51 15.46 -17.28
N ASP A 207 -4.26 16.40 -17.84
CA ASP A 207 -5.72 16.36 -17.80
C ASP A 207 -6.25 15.05 -18.41
N GLY A 208 -7.20 14.45 -17.75
CA GLY A 208 -7.81 13.19 -18.17
C GLY A 208 -7.04 11.92 -17.79
N ASP A 209 -5.88 12.03 -17.13
CA ASP A 209 -5.14 10.86 -16.64
C ASP A 209 -5.93 10.08 -15.57
N CYS A 210 -5.73 8.77 -15.53
CA CYS A 210 -6.29 7.89 -14.50
C CYS A 210 -5.21 7.58 -13.45
N LEU A 211 -5.43 8.01 -12.21
CA LEU A 211 -4.42 7.94 -11.15
C LEU A 211 -4.53 6.67 -10.32
N GLN A 212 -3.38 6.15 -9.89
CA GLN A 212 -3.20 5.32 -8.71
C GLN A 212 -2.29 6.08 -7.75
N LEU A 213 -2.77 6.25 -6.54
CA LEU A 213 -2.08 6.91 -5.44
C LEU A 213 -2.07 5.98 -4.22
N GLY A 214 -1.04 6.08 -3.40
CA GLY A 214 -1.01 5.41 -2.10
C GLY A 214 -1.49 6.34 -0.97
N ILE A 215 -1.04 6.04 0.24
CA ILE A 215 -1.19 6.87 1.43
C ILE A 215 0.18 7.37 1.90
N GLY A 216 0.20 8.43 2.71
CA GLY A 216 1.42 9.01 3.29
C GLY A 216 1.83 10.34 2.66
N GLY A 217 3.01 10.85 3.04
CA GLY A 217 3.44 12.21 2.71
C GLY A 217 3.56 12.49 1.22
N ILE A 218 4.17 11.60 0.43
CA ILE A 218 4.33 11.80 -1.02
C ILE A 218 2.98 11.80 -1.77
N PRO A 219 2.08 10.81 -1.61
CA PRO A 219 0.75 10.86 -2.22
C PRO A 219 -0.05 12.10 -1.84
N ASN A 220 -0.02 12.52 -0.57
CA ASN A 220 -0.67 13.75 -0.12
C ASN A 220 -0.05 15.00 -0.76
N ALA A 221 1.28 15.03 -0.89
CA ALA A 221 1.98 16.11 -1.58
C ALA A 221 1.63 16.19 -3.06
N VAL A 222 1.46 15.05 -3.73
CA VAL A 222 0.96 15.00 -5.12
C VAL A 222 -0.46 15.57 -5.18
N CYS A 223 -1.39 15.10 -4.36
CA CYS A 223 -2.76 15.61 -4.32
C CYS A 223 -2.80 17.14 -4.16
N ALA A 224 -1.96 17.68 -3.29
CA ALA A 224 -1.86 19.14 -3.06
C ALA A 224 -1.43 19.94 -4.31
N GLN A 225 -0.85 19.31 -5.33
CA GLN A 225 -0.38 19.93 -6.58
C GLN A 225 -1.36 19.73 -7.76
N LEU A 226 -2.50 19.04 -7.58
CA LEU A 226 -3.40 18.68 -8.70
C LEU A 226 -4.57 19.63 -8.92
N TRP A 227 -4.71 20.68 -8.13
CA TRP A 227 -5.88 21.61 -8.17
C TRP A 227 -6.12 22.29 -9.53
N ASN A 228 -5.09 22.41 -10.36
CA ASN A 228 -5.17 23.00 -11.69
C ASN A 228 -5.44 21.98 -12.80
N LYS A 229 -5.53 20.67 -12.45
CA LYS A 229 -5.82 19.59 -13.41
C LYS A 229 -7.32 19.43 -13.60
N LYS A 230 -7.70 18.76 -14.69
CA LYS A 230 -9.10 18.56 -15.07
C LYS A 230 -9.36 17.12 -15.49
N ASP A 231 -10.58 16.65 -15.22
CA ASP A 231 -11.09 15.37 -15.70
C ASP A 231 -10.24 14.17 -15.28
N LEU A 232 -9.56 14.23 -14.13
CA LEU A 232 -8.78 13.10 -13.63
C LEU A 232 -9.68 11.92 -13.27
N GLY A 233 -9.18 10.72 -13.47
CA GLY A 233 -9.77 9.47 -13.00
C GLY A 233 -9.01 8.91 -11.81
N LEU A 234 -9.66 8.02 -11.05
CA LEU A 234 -9.05 7.28 -9.95
C LEU A 234 -9.38 5.79 -10.06
N HIS A 235 -8.33 4.97 -10.11
CA HIS A 235 -8.37 3.51 -10.03
C HIS A 235 -7.15 3.11 -9.19
N SER A 236 -7.36 2.80 -7.93
CA SER A 236 -6.28 2.68 -6.94
C SER A 236 -6.50 1.50 -6.01
N GLU A 237 -5.42 0.86 -5.58
CA GLU A 237 -5.43 -0.17 -4.53
C GLU A 237 -6.13 0.34 -3.28
N LEU A 238 -5.66 1.46 -2.79
CA LEU A 238 -6.17 2.13 -1.61
C LEU A 238 -6.14 3.65 -1.79
N VAL A 239 -6.89 4.35 -0.96
CA VAL A 239 -6.90 5.81 -0.89
C VAL A 239 -6.92 6.27 0.56
N GLY A 240 -6.40 7.47 0.80
CA GLY A 240 -6.48 8.20 2.06
C GLY A 240 -7.29 9.49 1.91
N ASP A 241 -7.33 10.30 2.96
CA ASP A 241 -8.09 11.57 3.01
C ASP A 241 -7.70 12.58 1.91
N GLY A 242 -6.46 12.53 1.42
CA GLY A 242 -5.93 13.50 0.46
C GLY A 242 -6.67 13.56 -0.88
N VAL A 243 -7.40 12.51 -1.26
CA VAL A 243 -8.17 12.50 -2.51
C VAL A 243 -9.57 13.10 -2.36
N VAL A 244 -10.12 13.19 -1.14
CA VAL A 244 -11.51 13.61 -0.89
C VAL A 244 -11.75 15.02 -1.42
N ASP A 245 -10.88 15.97 -1.11
CA ASP A 245 -11.03 17.37 -1.55
C ASP A 245 -11.00 17.49 -3.08
N LEU A 246 -10.18 16.70 -3.77
CA LEU A 246 -10.11 16.68 -5.23
C LEU A 246 -11.36 16.05 -5.87
N LEU A 247 -11.96 15.06 -5.21
CA LEU A 247 -13.21 14.45 -5.62
C LEU A 247 -14.39 15.42 -5.43
N GLU A 248 -14.48 16.07 -4.28
CA GLU A 248 -15.53 17.09 -3.99
C GLU A 248 -15.44 18.31 -4.91
N ALA A 249 -14.22 18.74 -5.23
CA ALA A 249 -13.98 19.85 -6.15
C ALA A 249 -14.18 19.49 -7.64
N GLY A 250 -14.39 18.18 -7.96
CA GLY A 250 -14.58 17.72 -9.33
C GLY A 250 -13.31 17.68 -10.17
N VAL A 251 -12.13 17.86 -9.56
CA VAL A 251 -10.83 17.68 -10.21
C VAL A 251 -10.68 16.21 -10.64
N ILE A 252 -11.07 15.28 -9.74
CA ILE A 252 -11.24 13.86 -10.03
C ILE A 252 -12.73 13.62 -10.23
N ASN A 253 -13.16 13.48 -11.48
CA ASN A 253 -14.56 13.22 -11.84
C ASN A 253 -14.76 11.91 -12.61
N ASN A 254 -13.69 11.20 -12.92
CA ASN A 254 -13.69 9.91 -13.61
C ASN A 254 -14.32 9.93 -15.03
N ALA A 255 -14.54 11.11 -15.62
CA ALA A 255 -15.27 11.26 -16.89
C ALA A 255 -14.52 10.68 -18.10
N LYS A 256 -13.20 10.56 -18.03
CA LYS A 256 -12.33 10.07 -19.10
C LYS A 256 -11.94 8.59 -18.96
N LYS A 257 -12.33 7.90 -17.89
CA LYS A 257 -12.06 6.46 -17.72
C LYS A 257 -12.76 5.64 -18.78
N GLN A 258 -12.13 4.54 -19.23
CA GLN A 258 -12.69 3.60 -20.21
C GLN A 258 -13.54 2.53 -19.54
N ILE A 259 -13.16 2.13 -18.31
CA ILE A 259 -14.00 1.24 -17.46
C ILE A 259 -14.41 2.00 -16.20
N HIS A 260 -15.57 1.68 -15.64
CA HIS A 260 -16.15 2.37 -14.47
C HIS A 260 -16.18 3.90 -14.65
N ARG A 261 -16.59 4.34 -15.83
CA ARG A 261 -16.67 5.76 -16.15
C ARG A 261 -17.58 6.51 -15.17
N GLY A 262 -17.11 7.65 -14.66
CA GLY A 262 -17.83 8.43 -13.66
C GLY A 262 -17.72 7.86 -12.25
N ARG A 263 -16.88 6.83 -12.03
CA ARG A 263 -16.75 6.18 -10.72
C ARG A 263 -15.29 6.00 -10.32
N THR A 264 -15.00 6.34 -9.08
CA THR A 264 -13.75 5.98 -8.39
C THR A 264 -13.77 4.49 -8.07
N VAL A 265 -12.70 3.77 -8.40
CA VAL A 265 -12.56 2.34 -8.11
C VAL A 265 -11.40 2.13 -7.16
N ILE A 266 -11.66 1.47 -6.03
CA ILE A 266 -10.67 1.20 -4.98
C ILE A 266 -10.82 -0.21 -4.40
N GLY A 267 -9.78 -0.73 -3.76
CA GLY A 267 -9.78 -1.99 -3.01
C GLY A 267 -9.97 -1.76 -1.51
N ALA A 268 -9.39 -0.66 -0.98
CA ALA A 268 -9.47 -0.28 0.42
C ALA A 268 -9.47 1.25 0.61
N ALA A 269 -10.01 1.71 1.74
CA ALA A 269 -10.03 3.09 2.19
C ALA A 269 -9.32 3.18 3.56
N LEU A 270 -8.19 3.85 3.61
CA LEU A 270 -7.36 4.01 4.80
C LEU A 270 -7.20 5.51 5.12
N GLY A 271 -8.11 6.05 5.88
CA GLY A 271 -8.15 7.47 6.23
C GLY A 271 -8.80 7.71 7.59
N THR A 272 -9.42 8.86 7.71
CA THR A 272 -10.18 9.28 8.89
C THR A 272 -11.68 9.24 8.65
N ASP A 273 -12.45 9.74 9.61
CA ASP A 273 -13.90 9.92 9.47
C ASP A 273 -14.26 10.78 8.25
N LYS A 274 -13.37 11.66 7.78
CA LYS A 274 -13.56 12.44 6.55
C LYS A 274 -13.73 11.53 5.34
N LEU A 275 -12.81 10.59 5.14
CA LEU A 275 -12.89 9.62 4.05
C LEU A 275 -14.09 8.69 4.22
N ASN A 276 -14.31 8.17 5.45
CA ASN A 276 -15.40 7.27 5.75
C ASN A 276 -16.77 7.90 5.47
N ALA A 277 -16.96 9.18 5.83
CA ALA A 277 -18.17 9.93 5.54
C ALA A 277 -18.38 10.13 4.03
N TYR A 278 -17.30 10.43 3.29
CA TYR A 278 -17.37 10.64 1.84
C TYR A 278 -17.78 9.38 1.07
N ILE A 279 -17.21 8.21 1.44
CA ILE A 279 -17.45 6.94 0.74
C ILE A 279 -18.78 6.28 1.14
N ASN A 280 -19.33 6.64 2.31
CA ASN A 280 -20.55 6.01 2.84
C ASN A 280 -21.76 6.31 1.96
N ASN A 281 -22.39 5.28 1.42
CA ASN A 281 -23.55 5.36 0.51
C ASN A 281 -23.33 6.31 -0.69
N ASN A 282 -22.08 6.46 -1.13
CA ASN A 282 -21.75 7.31 -2.27
C ASN A 282 -21.66 6.50 -3.56
N PRO A 283 -22.62 6.64 -4.52
CA PRO A 283 -22.62 5.84 -5.74
C PRO A 283 -21.50 6.22 -6.72
N SER A 284 -20.77 7.29 -6.49
CA SER A 284 -19.58 7.66 -7.28
C SER A 284 -18.34 6.88 -6.89
N VAL A 285 -18.38 6.09 -5.80
CA VAL A 285 -17.28 5.26 -5.31
C VAL A 285 -17.69 3.79 -5.35
N GLU A 286 -16.89 2.98 -6.01
CA GLU A 286 -17.02 1.53 -6.04
C GLU A 286 -15.80 0.87 -5.40
N MET A 287 -16.05 -0.08 -4.53
CA MET A 287 -15.00 -0.92 -3.97
C MET A 287 -15.12 -2.35 -4.50
N HIS A 288 -13.99 -2.91 -4.87
CA HIS A 288 -13.93 -4.24 -5.48
C HIS A 288 -12.81 -5.08 -4.84
N PRO A 289 -12.90 -6.42 -4.90
CA PRO A 289 -11.82 -7.30 -4.47
C PRO A 289 -10.49 -7.01 -5.17
N ILE A 290 -9.40 -7.27 -4.47
CA ILE A 290 -8.07 -6.84 -4.90
C ILE A 290 -7.59 -7.54 -6.18
N ASN A 291 -8.01 -8.79 -6.41
CA ASN A 291 -7.73 -9.53 -7.65
C ASN A 291 -8.39 -8.91 -8.89
N TYR A 292 -9.32 -7.96 -8.70
CA TYR A 292 -9.86 -7.12 -9.76
C TYR A 292 -9.16 -5.77 -9.82
N VAL A 293 -9.09 -5.04 -8.70
CA VAL A 293 -8.57 -3.66 -8.65
C VAL A 293 -7.10 -3.62 -9.06
N ASN A 294 -6.29 -4.53 -8.52
CA ASN A 294 -4.83 -4.60 -8.74
C ASN A 294 -4.44 -5.45 -9.95
N ASN A 295 -5.38 -6.10 -10.63
CA ASN A 295 -5.04 -6.91 -11.79
C ASN A 295 -4.45 -6.03 -12.91
N PRO A 296 -3.19 -6.25 -13.33
CA PRO A 296 -2.57 -5.44 -14.37
C PRO A 296 -3.38 -5.36 -15.67
N SER A 297 -4.09 -6.45 -16.03
CA SER A 297 -4.94 -6.49 -17.22
C SER A 297 -6.22 -5.67 -17.06
N VAL A 298 -6.72 -5.48 -15.84
CA VAL A 298 -7.87 -4.60 -15.55
C VAL A 298 -7.41 -3.15 -15.51
N ILE A 299 -6.31 -2.86 -14.81
CA ILE A 299 -5.70 -1.52 -14.73
C ILE A 299 -5.46 -0.98 -16.15
N ALA A 300 -4.87 -1.80 -17.02
CA ALA A 300 -4.52 -1.44 -18.40
C ALA A 300 -5.74 -1.14 -19.31
N LYS A 301 -6.96 -1.47 -18.89
CA LYS A 301 -8.19 -1.11 -19.64
C LYS A 301 -8.50 0.39 -19.57
N ASN A 302 -7.96 1.11 -18.61
CA ASN A 302 -7.98 2.57 -18.60
C ASN A 302 -6.77 3.10 -19.37
N ASP A 303 -6.97 4.09 -20.23
CA ASP A 303 -5.89 4.82 -20.90
C ASP A 303 -5.24 5.81 -19.92
N ASN A 304 -4.00 6.16 -20.19
CA ASN A 304 -3.24 7.17 -19.45
C ASN A 304 -3.17 6.90 -17.93
N VAL A 305 -3.03 5.64 -17.54
CA VAL A 305 -2.85 5.30 -16.13
C VAL A 305 -1.52 5.84 -15.63
N VAL A 306 -1.55 6.63 -14.57
CA VAL A 306 -0.36 7.10 -13.85
C VAL A 306 -0.32 6.44 -12.49
N SER A 307 0.62 5.52 -12.30
CA SER A 307 0.84 4.88 -10.99
C SER A 307 1.98 5.57 -10.25
N ILE A 308 1.77 5.90 -8.98
CA ILE A 308 2.76 6.56 -8.12
C ILE A 308 3.00 5.71 -6.88
N ASN A 309 4.21 5.17 -6.78
CA ASN A 309 4.63 4.30 -5.69
C ASN A 309 5.98 4.77 -5.11
N SER A 310 6.29 4.34 -3.90
CA SER A 310 7.54 4.69 -3.24
C SER A 310 8.50 3.51 -3.15
N CYS A 311 9.77 3.79 -2.85
CA CYS A 311 10.76 2.75 -2.64
C CYS A 311 11.79 3.15 -1.57
N LEU A 312 12.62 2.21 -1.18
CA LEU A 312 13.71 2.41 -0.23
C LEU A 312 15.05 2.72 -0.92
N GLN A 313 15.33 2.04 -2.05
CA GLN A 313 16.56 2.22 -2.82
C GLN A 313 16.31 2.01 -4.31
N VAL A 314 17.10 2.72 -5.15
CA VAL A 314 17.24 2.46 -6.59
C VAL A 314 18.72 2.42 -6.93
N ASP A 315 19.18 1.39 -7.66
CA ASP A 315 20.55 1.35 -8.14
C ASP A 315 20.75 2.08 -9.50
N LEU A 316 22.00 2.22 -9.93
CA LEU A 316 22.34 2.89 -11.19
C LEU A 316 21.79 2.17 -12.44
N LEU A 317 21.32 0.93 -12.33
CA LEU A 317 20.66 0.21 -13.41
C LEU A 317 19.14 0.40 -13.43
N GLY A 318 18.58 1.00 -12.36
CA GLY A 318 17.16 1.20 -12.16
C GLY A 318 16.44 0.03 -11.54
N GLN A 319 17.14 -0.88 -10.84
CA GLN A 319 16.52 -1.88 -9.95
C GLN A 319 15.99 -1.19 -8.70
N VAL A 320 14.77 -1.53 -8.30
CA VAL A 320 14.06 -0.90 -7.18
C VAL A 320 13.87 -1.89 -6.04
N VAL A 321 14.23 -1.46 -4.84
CA VAL A 321 13.94 -2.12 -3.58
C VAL A 321 12.93 -1.29 -2.79
N ALA A 322 11.79 -1.88 -2.41
CA ALA A 322 10.74 -1.20 -1.66
C ALA A 322 10.35 -1.90 -0.35
N ASP A 323 10.60 -3.18 -0.23
CA ASP A 323 10.07 -4.01 0.85
C ASP A 323 11.12 -4.61 1.80
N THR A 324 12.42 -4.50 1.48
CA THR A 324 13.52 -5.02 2.31
C THR A 324 14.64 -4.00 2.55
N VAL A 325 15.41 -4.18 3.62
CA VAL A 325 16.67 -3.45 3.87
C VAL A 325 17.72 -4.48 4.28
N GLY A 326 18.59 -4.85 3.34
CA GLY A 326 19.48 -6.00 3.53
C GLY A 326 18.64 -7.27 3.72
N LEU A 327 18.94 -8.03 4.76
CA LEU A 327 18.22 -9.26 5.12
C LEU A 327 16.89 -9.00 5.87
N ASN A 328 16.58 -7.75 6.21
CA ASN A 328 15.41 -7.47 7.02
C ASN A 328 14.19 -7.13 6.14
N GLN A 329 13.07 -7.79 6.37
CA GLN A 329 11.77 -7.44 5.80
C GLN A 329 11.30 -6.11 6.40
N PHE A 330 10.99 -5.12 5.56
CA PHE A 330 10.57 -3.77 5.99
C PHE A 330 9.09 -3.50 5.75
N SER A 331 8.56 -3.99 4.62
CA SER A 331 7.15 -3.92 4.25
C SER A 331 6.75 -5.16 3.45
N ALA A 332 5.98 -5.02 2.41
CA ALA A 332 5.74 -6.03 1.38
C ALA A 332 5.75 -5.36 0.01
N VAL A 333 5.68 -6.16 -1.05
CA VAL A 333 5.51 -5.63 -2.40
C VAL A 333 4.21 -4.85 -2.53
N GLY A 334 3.14 -5.28 -1.81
CA GLY A 334 1.81 -4.72 -1.97
C GLY A 334 1.36 -4.76 -3.42
N GLY A 335 0.71 -3.71 -3.89
CA GLY A 335 0.31 -3.55 -5.28
C GLY A 335 1.29 -2.75 -6.16
N GLN A 336 2.49 -2.44 -5.66
CA GLN A 336 3.45 -1.63 -6.44
C GLN A 336 3.71 -2.23 -7.82
N VAL A 337 4.08 -3.50 -7.90
CA VAL A 337 4.41 -4.16 -9.18
C VAL A 337 3.15 -4.34 -10.03
N ASP A 338 2.01 -4.59 -9.41
CA ASP A 338 0.71 -4.71 -10.08
C ASP A 338 0.41 -3.43 -10.89
N PHE A 339 0.50 -2.27 -10.23
CA PHE A 339 0.22 -0.98 -10.84
C PHE A 339 1.34 -0.50 -11.77
N VAL A 340 2.60 -0.79 -11.48
CA VAL A 340 3.72 -0.51 -12.40
C VAL A 340 3.52 -1.24 -13.73
N ARG A 341 3.14 -2.51 -13.69
CA ARG A 341 2.85 -3.32 -14.88
C ARG A 341 1.57 -2.87 -15.56
N GLY A 342 0.49 -2.66 -14.82
CA GLY A 342 -0.79 -2.17 -15.33
C GLY A 342 -0.65 -0.82 -16.04
N ALA A 343 0.03 0.15 -15.43
CA ALA A 343 0.32 1.44 -16.05
C ALA A 343 1.22 1.32 -17.29
N THR A 344 2.18 0.39 -17.27
CA THR A 344 3.05 0.14 -18.43
C THR A 344 2.27 -0.47 -19.62
N MET A 345 1.27 -1.30 -19.35
CA MET A 345 0.39 -1.90 -20.37
C MET A 345 -0.69 -0.93 -20.85
N SER A 346 -1.05 0.07 -20.04
CA SER A 346 -2.03 1.10 -20.39
C SER A 346 -1.54 1.97 -21.55
N ARG A 347 -2.41 2.25 -22.51
CA ARG A 347 -2.09 3.17 -23.62
C ARG A 347 -1.83 4.58 -23.07
N GLY A 348 -0.61 5.12 -23.28
CA GLY A 348 -0.18 6.39 -22.73
C GLY A 348 0.10 6.37 -21.23
N GLY A 349 0.10 5.19 -20.61
CA GLY A 349 0.33 5.04 -19.19
C GLY A 349 1.79 5.26 -18.77
N ARG A 350 1.98 5.61 -17.50
CA ARG A 350 3.27 5.95 -16.89
C ARG A 350 3.34 5.40 -15.46
N SER A 351 4.46 4.76 -15.12
CA SER A 351 4.73 4.37 -13.73
C SER A 351 5.83 5.26 -13.15
N ILE A 352 5.58 5.76 -11.94
CA ILE A 352 6.46 6.68 -11.22
C ILE A 352 6.85 6.01 -9.89
N ILE A 353 8.15 5.91 -9.66
CA ILE A 353 8.74 5.55 -8.37
C ILE A 353 9.26 6.84 -7.74
N ALA A 354 8.62 7.30 -6.68
CA ALA A 354 8.92 8.56 -6.02
C ALA A 354 9.51 8.35 -4.62
N MET A 355 10.60 9.02 -4.31
CA MET A 355 11.27 8.90 -3.01
C MET A 355 12.10 10.15 -2.70
N PRO A 356 12.29 10.50 -1.41
CA PRO A 356 13.36 11.40 -1.03
C PRO A 356 14.71 10.85 -1.48
N SER A 357 15.61 11.69 -1.99
CA SER A 357 16.93 11.24 -2.47
C SER A 357 17.83 10.70 -1.36
N THR A 358 17.50 10.99 -0.10
CA THR A 358 18.27 10.58 1.08
C THR A 358 17.40 9.95 2.16
N ALA A 359 18.06 9.22 3.06
CA ALA A 359 17.49 8.66 4.29
C ALA A 359 18.36 9.02 5.51
N LYS A 360 17.88 8.67 6.72
CA LYS A 360 18.58 8.89 8.00
C LYS A 360 19.08 10.34 8.13
N ARG A 361 18.18 11.31 8.01
CA ARG A 361 18.49 12.75 8.10
C ARG A 361 19.59 13.20 7.13
N GLY A 362 19.55 12.70 5.89
CA GLY A 362 20.51 13.06 4.86
C GLY A 362 21.82 12.27 4.88
N HIS A 363 22.04 11.32 5.80
CA HIS A 363 23.29 10.57 5.89
C HIS A 363 23.44 9.45 4.88
N LEU A 364 22.34 8.93 4.33
CA LEU A 364 22.36 7.84 3.36
C LEU A 364 21.69 8.26 2.06
N SER A 365 22.32 7.93 0.91
CA SER A 365 21.69 8.05 -0.40
C SER A 365 20.71 6.91 -0.62
N ARG A 366 19.54 7.20 -1.22
CA ARG A 366 18.61 6.19 -1.71
C ARG A 366 18.86 5.80 -3.16
N ILE A 367 19.63 6.61 -3.90
CA ILE A 367 20.19 6.22 -5.19
C ILE A 367 21.58 5.67 -4.91
N VAL A 368 21.81 4.38 -5.23
CA VAL A 368 23.01 3.64 -4.84
C VAL A 368 23.70 3.04 -6.07
N PRO A 369 25.03 2.77 -6.00
CA PRO A 369 25.74 2.11 -7.10
C PRO A 369 25.21 0.70 -7.38
N ILE A 370 24.99 -0.04 -6.28
CA ILE A 370 24.52 -1.43 -6.24
C ILE A 370 23.54 -1.52 -5.07
N ILE A 371 22.45 -2.25 -5.24
CA ILE A 371 21.48 -2.52 -4.17
C ILE A 371 22.21 -3.11 -2.96
N THR A 372 21.79 -2.72 -1.77
CA THR A 372 22.30 -3.27 -0.51
C THR A 372 22.19 -4.80 -0.54
N GLU A 373 23.31 -5.46 -0.24
CA GLU A 373 23.40 -6.92 -0.25
C GLU A 373 22.32 -7.56 0.64
N GLY A 374 21.69 -8.62 0.14
CA GLY A 374 20.60 -9.33 0.80
C GLY A 374 19.20 -8.72 0.57
N SER A 375 19.10 -7.52 -0.02
CA SER A 375 17.79 -6.92 -0.32
C SER A 375 17.11 -7.60 -1.52
N ALA A 376 15.80 -7.80 -1.43
CA ALA A 376 14.98 -8.28 -2.53
C ALA A 376 14.73 -7.16 -3.56
N ILE A 377 14.79 -7.49 -4.85
CA ILE A 377 14.41 -6.57 -5.93
C ILE A 377 12.88 -6.59 -6.05
N THR A 378 12.23 -5.57 -5.52
CA THR A 378 10.77 -5.45 -5.54
C THR A 378 10.26 -5.19 -6.95
N THR A 379 10.87 -4.23 -7.67
CA THR A 379 10.53 -3.92 -9.07
C THR A 379 11.76 -4.08 -9.94
N PRO A 380 11.76 -5.02 -10.90
CA PRO A 380 12.89 -5.24 -11.80
C PRO A 380 13.11 -4.02 -12.70
N ARG A 381 14.38 -3.76 -13.06
CA ARG A 381 14.76 -2.61 -13.88
C ARG A 381 14.00 -2.46 -15.22
N ASN A 382 13.45 -3.56 -15.73
CA ASN A 382 12.73 -3.57 -17.00
C ASN A 382 11.33 -2.95 -16.87
N ASP A 383 10.73 -3.00 -15.66
CA ASP A 383 9.40 -2.48 -15.37
C ASP A 383 9.42 -1.00 -14.95
N VAL A 384 10.59 -0.48 -14.51
CA VAL A 384 10.73 0.90 -14.02
C VAL A 384 10.72 1.91 -15.16
N ASN A 385 9.78 2.88 -15.12
CA ASN A 385 9.66 3.92 -16.15
C ASN A 385 10.25 5.26 -15.66
N TYR A 386 9.71 5.86 -14.62
CA TYR A 386 10.21 7.11 -14.03
C TYR A 386 10.66 6.90 -12.58
N VAL A 387 11.75 7.56 -12.21
CA VAL A 387 12.17 7.75 -10.82
C VAL A 387 12.15 9.24 -10.52
N VAL A 388 11.53 9.63 -9.41
CA VAL A 388 11.35 11.04 -9.03
C VAL A 388 11.90 11.26 -7.62
N THR A 389 12.69 12.32 -7.47
CA THR A 389 13.17 12.83 -6.20
C THR A 389 12.87 14.32 -6.09
N GLU A 390 13.23 14.96 -4.99
CA GLU A 390 13.18 16.43 -4.84
C GLU A 390 14.10 17.17 -5.82
N TYR A 391 15.09 16.49 -6.40
CA TYR A 391 16.04 17.04 -7.39
C TYR A 391 15.60 16.88 -8.84
N GLY A 392 14.44 16.26 -9.11
CA GLY A 392 13.88 16.16 -10.44
C GLY A 392 13.42 14.77 -10.84
N VAL A 393 13.35 14.54 -12.14
CA VAL A 393 12.77 13.36 -12.81
C VAL A 393 13.82 12.64 -13.65
N ALA A 394 13.95 11.33 -13.44
CA ALA A 394 14.73 10.44 -14.28
C ALA A 394 13.82 9.50 -15.06
N GLN A 395 13.70 9.68 -16.36
CA GLN A 395 13.06 8.70 -17.24
C GLN A 395 14.03 7.59 -17.56
N LEU A 396 13.65 6.32 -17.29
CA LEU A 396 14.52 5.16 -17.49
C LEU A 396 14.07 4.26 -18.64
N LYS A 397 12.77 4.17 -18.91
CA LYS A 397 12.24 3.32 -19.97
C LYS A 397 12.72 3.77 -21.35
N GLY A 398 13.18 2.84 -22.16
CA GLY A 398 13.74 3.13 -23.50
C GLY A 398 15.18 3.62 -23.49
N LYS A 399 15.83 3.75 -22.32
CA LYS A 399 17.21 4.24 -22.20
C LYS A 399 18.20 3.09 -22.01
N THR A 400 19.41 3.30 -22.55
CA THR A 400 20.56 2.42 -22.33
C THR A 400 20.98 2.45 -20.86
N LEU A 401 21.75 1.45 -20.39
CA LEU A 401 22.24 1.40 -19.01
C LEU A 401 23.07 2.66 -18.64
N LYS A 402 23.86 3.18 -19.59
CA LYS A 402 24.63 4.41 -19.38
C LYS A 402 23.71 5.62 -19.19
N GLU A 403 22.71 5.78 -20.03
CA GLU A 403 21.75 6.88 -19.93
C GLU A 403 20.90 6.81 -18.65
N ARG A 404 20.48 5.59 -18.25
CA ARG A 404 19.79 5.37 -16.98
C ARG A 404 20.64 5.85 -15.79
N ALA A 405 21.88 5.40 -15.74
CA ALA A 405 22.80 5.77 -14.65
C ALA A 405 23.03 7.29 -14.60
N ARG A 406 23.24 7.96 -15.76
CA ARG A 406 23.37 9.42 -15.83
C ARG A 406 22.11 10.13 -15.31
N ALA A 407 20.92 9.68 -15.74
CA ALA A 407 19.66 10.26 -15.32
C ALA A 407 19.46 10.13 -13.79
N LEU A 408 19.81 8.99 -13.21
CA LEU A 408 19.72 8.75 -11.77
C LEU A 408 20.73 9.57 -10.96
N ILE A 409 21.96 9.74 -11.48
CA ILE A 409 22.97 10.60 -10.82
C ILE A 409 22.46 12.05 -10.78
N LYS A 410 21.81 12.54 -11.84
CA LYS A 410 21.29 13.93 -11.89
C LYS A 410 20.23 14.21 -10.80
N ILE A 411 19.41 13.24 -10.46
CA ILE A 411 18.36 13.39 -9.44
C ILE A 411 18.78 12.91 -8.03
N CYS A 412 20.04 12.49 -7.87
CA CYS A 412 20.60 12.18 -6.56
C CYS A 412 20.92 13.47 -5.79
N HIS A 413 20.91 13.40 -4.46
CA HIS A 413 21.38 14.50 -3.62
C HIS A 413 22.82 14.90 -3.98
N PRO A 414 23.13 16.19 -4.18
CA PRO A 414 24.42 16.66 -4.69
C PRO A 414 25.64 16.05 -3.99
N LYS A 415 25.64 15.94 -2.68
CA LYS A 415 26.78 15.40 -1.92
C LYS A 415 27.17 13.95 -2.28
N PHE A 416 26.25 13.15 -2.86
CA PHE A 416 26.52 11.75 -3.22
C PHE A 416 26.86 11.58 -4.73
N ARG A 417 26.63 12.62 -5.56
CA ARG A 417 26.88 12.56 -6.99
C ARG A 417 28.32 12.21 -7.35
N PRO A 418 29.37 12.75 -6.67
CA PRO A 418 30.76 12.39 -6.96
C PRO A 418 31.06 10.92 -6.76
N LYS A 419 30.54 10.33 -5.70
CA LYS A 419 30.69 8.88 -5.46
C LYS A 419 30.01 8.06 -6.55
N LEU A 420 28.79 8.42 -6.92
CA LEU A 420 28.04 7.74 -8.00
C LEU A 420 28.72 7.92 -9.35
N ALA A 421 29.30 9.08 -9.64
CA ALA A 421 30.05 9.34 -10.87
C ALA A 421 31.33 8.47 -10.96
N LEU A 422 32.02 8.27 -9.84
CA LEU A 422 33.17 7.37 -9.78
C LEU A 422 32.76 5.91 -10.06
N GLU A 423 31.65 5.45 -9.48
CA GLU A 423 31.11 4.11 -9.71
C GLU A 423 30.62 3.94 -11.16
N TYR A 424 30.02 4.98 -11.74
CA TYR A 424 29.67 5.01 -13.16
C TYR A 424 30.91 4.81 -14.03
N ARG A 425 32.00 5.59 -13.80
CA ARG A 425 33.25 5.48 -14.53
C ARG A 425 33.87 4.08 -14.38
N HIS A 426 33.85 3.53 -13.18
CA HIS A 426 34.36 2.18 -12.93
C HIS A 426 33.58 1.11 -13.73
N ARG A 427 32.25 1.26 -13.83
CA ARG A 427 31.39 0.31 -14.53
C ARG A 427 31.43 0.46 -16.05
N PHE A 428 31.36 1.70 -16.55
CA PHE A 428 31.17 1.99 -17.97
C PHE A 428 32.43 2.45 -18.72
N LYS A 429 33.54 2.63 -18.01
CA LYS A 429 34.84 3.02 -18.53
C LYS A 429 34.85 4.38 -19.23
N GLU A 430 33.96 5.28 -18.87
CA GLU A 430 33.83 6.65 -19.33
C GLU A 430 33.31 7.56 -18.24
N ASP A 431 33.45 8.86 -18.36
CA ASP A 431 32.84 9.82 -17.45
C ASP A 431 31.33 9.96 -17.71
N PRO A 432 30.50 10.13 -16.65
CA PRO A 432 29.04 10.27 -16.82
C PRO A 432 28.67 11.58 -17.52
N PHE A 433 29.45 12.63 -17.36
CA PHE A 433 29.21 13.98 -17.88
C PHE A 433 30.47 14.58 -18.50
N PRO A 434 30.35 15.57 -19.40
CA PRO A 434 31.50 16.34 -19.92
C PRO A 434 32.30 16.96 -18.76
N ARG A 435 33.61 17.16 -18.95
CA ARG A 435 34.53 17.71 -17.93
C ARG A 435 34.09 19.07 -17.40
N GLU A 436 33.44 19.88 -18.22
CA GLU A 436 32.90 21.20 -17.87
C GLU A 436 31.76 21.08 -16.83
N GLU A 437 30.83 20.10 -16.99
CA GLU A 437 29.77 19.83 -16.03
C GLU A 437 30.30 19.22 -14.70
N ILE A 438 31.41 18.47 -14.76
CA ILE A 438 32.05 17.90 -13.55
C ILE A 438 32.62 19.01 -12.67
N GLY A 439 33.11 20.09 -13.26
CA GLY A 439 33.60 21.29 -12.53
C GLY A 439 32.49 21.95 -11.70
N ASP A 440 31.28 22.04 -12.26
CA ASP A 440 30.11 22.58 -11.58
C ASP A 440 29.62 21.64 -10.46
N TYR A 441 29.63 20.34 -10.67
CA TYR A 441 29.35 19.34 -9.63
C TYR A 441 30.32 19.42 -8.44
N ILE A 442 31.61 19.64 -8.71
CA ILE A 442 32.61 19.81 -7.63
C ILE A 442 32.35 21.11 -6.87
N LYS A 443 31.91 22.16 -7.53
CA LYS A 443 31.52 23.44 -6.92
C LYS A 443 30.30 23.30 -6.04
N GLU A 444 29.22 22.68 -6.54
CA GLU A 444 28.00 22.41 -5.77
C GLU A 444 28.30 21.59 -4.50
N VAL A 445 29.15 20.55 -4.62
CA VAL A 445 29.55 19.71 -3.48
C VAL A 445 30.35 20.52 -2.46
N ARG A 446 31.27 21.40 -2.90
CA ARG A 446 32.03 22.26 -1.98
C ARG A 446 31.13 23.26 -1.26
N GLU A 447 30.17 23.87 -1.94
CA GLU A 447 29.22 24.80 -1.33
C GLU A 447 28.33 24.10 -0.30
N GLU A 448 27.88 22.88 -0.56
CA GLU A 448 27.00 22.13 0.32
C GLU A 448 27.75 21.55 1.52
N VAL A 449 28.96 21.07 1.35
CA VAL A 449 29.87 20.68 2.45
C VAL A 449 30.18 21.88 3.32
N TYR A 450 30.39 23.05 2.72
CA TYR A 450 30.65 24.29 3.47
C TYR A 450 29.41 24.75 4.26
N LYS A 451 28.20 24.72 3.65
CA LYS A 451 26.94 25.03 4.35
C LYS A 451 26.68 24.08 5.52
N THR A 452 26.94 22.78 5.32
CA THR A 452 26.78 21.76 6.37
C THR A 452 27.80 21.95 7.51
N ALA A 453 29.03 22.25 7.18
CA ALA A 453 30.06 22.53 8.18
C ALA A 453 29.75 23.79 9.00
N VAL A 454 29.29 24.87 8.36
CA VAL A 454 28.89 26.11 9.03
C VAL A 454 27.68 25.90 9.93
N SER A 455 26.72 25.08 9.56
CA SER A 455 25.55 24.75 10.42
C SER A 455 25.90 23.91 11.66
N ILE A 456 27.00 23.15 11.61
CA ILE A 456 27.48 22.33 12.74
C ILE A 456 28.32 23.16 13.73
N ILE A 457 28.98 24.22 13.24
CA ILE A 457 29.86 25.08 14.05
C ILE A 457 29.10 26.28 14.65
N GLY A 458 27.93 26.60 14.09
CA GLY A 458 27.13 27.77 14.50
C GLY A 458 25.88 27.46 15.32
N GLY A 459 25.72 26.21 15.83
CA GLY A 459 24.59 25.77 16.66
C GLY A 459 25.02 25.44 18.10
#